data_f551a3a68bc9ac1a3941553ef188035c
#
_entry.id   f551a3a68bc9ac1a3941553ef188035c
#
_cell.length_a   1.000
_cell.length_b   1.000
_cell.length_c   1.000
_cell.angle_alpha   90.00
_cell.angle_beta   90.00
_cell.angle_gamma   90.00
#
_symmetry.space_group_name_H-M   'P 1'
#
loop_
_entity.id
_entity.type
_entity.pdbx_description
1 polymer ?
#
loop_
_entity_poly.entity_id
_entity_poly.type
_entity_poly.pdbx_seq_one_letter_code
_entity_poly.pdbx_strand_id
1 'polypeptide(L)'
;ERLAEVGPRVIREEMPEQDRAFVASRPFLVMATTDPVGQPYVGMLTGSPGFVSAPDGRHLQIAGRPAPDDPLDALLLPGARFGLLGIEAHTRRRNRANGRVLARSADGLSLAVAQSFGNCPKYIQPRHALFDPDWRAGAPAEERAGLSEAERTWIRAADTFFIATAHPSDDADPAHGVDVSHRGGPPGFITVDGDTLGIDDFAGNNYFNTLGNLLLNPRAGLLFPDFTRGSLLHMNATAEILPGPPRRLLLRVTGVRHHPAALPLRWEAAAD
;
A
#
# COMPACT_ATOMS: atom_id res chain seq x y z
N GLU A 1 25.16 9.41 -6.36
CA GLU A 1 26.02 8.52 -7.19
C GLU A 1 25.76 7.04 -6.90
N ARG A 2 25.99 6.52 -5.69
CA ARG A 2 25.82 5.08 -5.37
C ARG A 2 24.41 4.51 -5.67
N LEU A 3 23.35 5.27 -5.51
CA LEU A 3 21.97 4.84 -5.78
C LEU A 3 21.63 4.77 -7.26
N ALA A 4 22.22 5.63 -8.09
CA ALA A 4 22.09 5.58 -9.54
C ALA A 4 22.75 4.32 -10.14
N GLU A 5 23.78 3.78 -9.48
CA GLU A 5 24.48 2.56 -9.91
C GLU A 5 23.79 1.28 -9.41
N VAL A 6 23.18 1.31 -8.21
CA VAL A 6 22.58 0.14 -7.56
C VAL A 6 21.11 -0.04 -7.98
N GLY A 7 20.37 1.05 -8.22
CA GLY A 7 18.96 1.02 -8.60
C GLY A 7 18.66 0.08 -9.78
N PRO A 8 19.34 0.21 -10.93
CA PRO A 8 19.13 -0.64 -12.09
C PRO A 8 19.44 -2.13 -11.88
N ARG A 9 20.25 -2.47 -10.87
CA ARG A 9 20.60 -3.86 -10.55
C ARG A 9 19.60 -4.54 -9.61
N VAL A 10 18.81 -3.76 -8.88
CA VAL A 10 17.89 -4.25 -7.85
C VAL A 10 16.45 -4.23 -8.35
N ILE A 11 16.08 -3.22 -9.14
CA ILE A 11 14.77 -3.12 -9.77
C ILE A 11 14.83 -3.92 -11.08
N ARG A 12 14.04 -4.99 -11.12
CA ARG A 12 13.97 -5.90 -12.27
C ARG A 12 12.74 -5.55 -13.11
N GLU A 13 12.79 -5.77 -14.40
CA GLU A 13 11.65 -5.61 -15.31
C GLU A 13 10.62 -6.74 -15.21
N GLU A 14 10.98 -7.81 -14.49
CA GLU A 14 10.11 -8.98 -14.31
C GLU A 14 10.27 -9.59 -12.91
N MET A 15 9.27 -10.32 -12.47
CA MET A 15 9.28 -11.02 -11.20
C MET A 15 10.01 -12.36 -11.34
N PRO A 16 11.05 -12.62 -10.54
CA PRO A 16 11.64 -13.95 -10.41
C PRO A 16 10.62 -14.97 -9.91
N GLU A 17 10.87 -16.24 -10.15
CA GLU A 17 9.99 -17.33 -9.74
C GLU A 17 9.66 -17.30 -8.24
N GLN A 18 10.67 -17.07 -7.40
CA GLN A 18 10.47 -16.93 -5.95
C GLN A 18 9.53 -15.79 -5.54
N ASP A 19 9.48 -14.70 -6.32
CA ASP A 19 8.60 -13.57 -6.04
C ASP A 19 7.19 -13.83 -6.57
N ARG A 20 7.07 -14.57 -7.69
CA ARG A 20 5.79 -15.07 -8.21
C ARG A 20 5.12 -16.03 -7.21
N ALA A 21 5.87 -17.02 -6.73
CA ALA A 21 5.39 -17.96 -5.71
C ALA A 21 5.01 -17.23 -4.41
N PHE A 22 5.78 -16.20 -4.03
CA PHE A 22 5.49 -15.39 -2.86
C PHE A 22 4.15 -14.65 -2.98
N VAL A 23 3.89 -13.92 -4.07
CA VAL A 23 2.62 -13.20 -4.21
C VAL A 23 1.42 -14.13 -4.31
N ALA A 24 1.59 -15.28 -4.97
CA ALA A 24 0.53 -16.29 -5.11
C ALA A 24 0.10 -16.92 -3.77
N SER A 25 0.99 -16.99 -2.79
CA SER A 25 0.70 -17.57 -1.47
C SER A 25 0.10 -16.59 -0.47
N ARG A 26 -0.09 -15.31 -0.83
CA ARG A 26 -0.62 -14.29 0.10
C ARG A 26 -2.14 -14.33 0.15
N PRO A 27 -2.77 -14.14 1.33
CA PRO A 27 -4.20 -13.94 1.46
C PRO A 27 -4.63 -12.50 1.19
N PHE A 28 -3.69 -11.60 1.02
CA PHE A 28 -3.93 -10.20 0.65
C PHE A 28 -2.74 -9.57 -0.05
N LEU A 29 -3.01 -8.54 -0.82
CA LEU A 29 -2.04 -7.61 -1.40
C LEU A 29 -2.48 -6.17 -1.09
N VAL A 30 -1.51 -5.27 -0.88
CA VAL A 30 -1.78 -3.84 -0.83
C VAL A 30 -1.52 -3.26 -2.21
N MET A 31 -2.47 -2.51 -2.72
CA MET A 31 -2.40 -1.94 -4.07
C MET A 31 -2.69 -0.45 -4.05
N ALA A 32 -2.02 0.27 -4.93
CA ALA A 32 -2.22 1.70 -5.10
C ALA A 32 -2.39 2.04 -6.58
N THR A 33 -3.13 3.11 -6.83
CA THR A 33 -3.28 3.76 -8.14
C THR A 33 -3.54 5.25 -7.94
N THR A 34 -3.71 6.01 -9.02
CA THR A 34 -4.06 7.44 -8.98
C THR A 34 -5.39 7.69 -9.67
N ASP A 35 -6.08 8.72 -9.23
CA ASP A 35 -7.15 9.31 -10.01
C ASP A 35 -6.60 10.16 -11.19
N PRO A 36 -7.48 10.67 -12.09
CA PRO A 36 -7.06 11.50 -13.22
C PRO A 36 -6.37 12.81 -12.86
N VAL A 37 -6.54 13.32 -11.63
CA VAL A 37 -5.86 14.55 -11.18
C VAL A 37 -4.56 14.25 -10.42
N GLY A 38 -4.15 12.97 -10.37
CA GLY A 38 -2.88 12.53 -9.78
C GLY A 38 -2.92 12.39 -8.26
N GLN A 39 -4.10 12.28 -7.63
CA GLN A 39 -4.23 11.92 -6.22
C GLN A 39 -4.02 10.41 -6.08
N PRO A 40 -3.02 9.95 -5.29
CA PRO A 40 -2.85 8.53 -5.01
C PRO A 40 -3.92 8.00 -4.07
N TYR A 41 -4.35 6.75 -4.31
CA TYR A 41 -5.22 5.96 -3.45
C TYR A 41 -4.57 4.62 -3.16
N VAL A 42 -4.86 4.06 -2.01
CA VAL A 42 -4.33 2.76 -1.57
C VAL A 42 -5.42 1.96 -0.88
N GLY A 43 -5.47 0.66 -1.18
CA GLY A 43 -6.44 -0.29 -0.61
C GLY A 43 -5.85 -1.70 -0.54
N MET A 44 -6.68 -2.65 -0.12
CA MET A 44 -6.29 -4.05 0.00
C MET A 44 -7.15 -4.93 -0.90
N LEU A 45 -6.48 -5.82 -1.64
CA LEU A 45 -7.10 -6.94 -2.35
C LEU A 45 -6.94 -8.18 -1.48
N THR A 46 -8.00 -8.92 -1.27
CA THR A 46 -8.03 -10.09 -0.39
C THR A 46 -8.64 -11.30 -1.07
N GLY A 47 -8.20 -12.48 -0.69
CA GLY A 47 -8.73 -13.74 -1.20
C GLY A 47 -8.05 -14.94 -0.54
N SER A 48 -8.59 -16.13 -0.77
CA SER A 48 -7.90 -17.37 -0.39
C SER A 48 -6.52 -17.43 -1.05
N PRO A 49 -5.50 -17.99 -0.40
CA PRO A 49 -4.21 -18.21 -1.04
C PRO A 49 -4.37 -18.86 -2.43
N GLY A 50 -3.71 -18.28 -3.44
CA GLY A 50 -3.92 -18.63 -4.84
C GLY A 50 -4.91 -17.72 -5.59
N PHE A 51 -5.57 -16.75 -4.92
CA PHE A 51 -6.36 -15.74 -5.62
C PHE A 51 -5.51 -14.85 -6.56
N VAL A 52 -4.21 -14.84 -6.35
CA VAL A 52 -3.23 -14.24 -7.26
C VAL A 52 -2.45 -15.34 -7.95
N SER A 53 -2.33 -15.25 -9.27
CA SER A 53 -1.43 -16.09 -10.06
C SER A 53 -0.49 -15.24 -10.91
N ALA A 54 0.69 -15.75 -11.16
CA ALA A 54 1.71 -15.11 -11.98
C ALA A 54 2.14 -16.11 -13.07
N PRO A 55 1.46 -16.11 -14.23
CA PRO A 55 1.73 -17.09 -15.29
C PRO A 55 3.17 -16.98 -15.81
N ASP A 56 3.72 -15.81 -15.78
CA ASP A 56 5.13 -15.52 -16.13
C ASP A 56 5.68 -14.37 -15.28
N GLY A 57 6.89 -13.90 -15.59
CA GLY A 57 7.55 -12.82 -14.84
C GLY A 57 6.94 -11.43 -15.06
N ARG A 58 6.12 -11.25 -16.09
CA ARG A 58 5.60 -9.94 -16.50
C ARG A 58 4.09 -9.78 -16.33
N HIS A 59 3.39 -10.83 -15.91
CA HIS A 59 1.94 -10.79 -15.77
C HIS A 59 1.48 -11.30 -14.40
N LEU A 60 0.47 -10.62 -13.87
CA LEU A 60 -0.31 -11.06 -12.72
C LEU A 60 -1.78 -11.17 -13.08
N GLN A 61 -2.43 -12.21 -12.58
CA GLN A 61 -3.87 -12.38 -12.62
C GLN A 61 -4.38 -12.39 -11.19
N ILE A 62 -5.34 -11.54 -10.87
CA ILE A 62 -5.94 -11.43 -9.54
C ILE A 62 -7.40 -11.85 -9.67
N ALA A 63 -7.77 -12.98 -9.07
CA ALA A 63 -9.14 -13.45 -9.00
C ALA A 63 -9.85 -12.74 -7.83
N GLY A 64 -10.41 -11.58 -8.12
CA GLY A 64 -11.08 -10.72 -7.15
C GLY A 64 -10.93 -9.24 -7.48
N ARG A 65 -11.68 -8.44 -6.74
CA ARG A 65 -11.71 -6.99 -6.86
C ARG A 65 -11.53 -6.37 -5.48
N PRO A 66 -11.19 -5.06 -5.40
CA PRO A 66 -11.30 -4.33 -4.15
C PRO A 66 -12.68 -4.52 -3.51
N ALA A 67 -12.76 -4.38 -2.20
CA ALA A 67 -14.04 -4.43 -1.50
C ALA A 67 -15.01 -3.39 -2.08
N PRO A 68 -16.33 -3.62 -2.02
CA PRO A 68 -17.30 -2.57 -2.34
C PRO A 68 -16.98 -1.31 -1.53
N ASP A 69 -17.12 -0.15 -2.15
CA ASP A 69 -16.79 1.16 -1.57
C ASP A 69 -15.27 1.41 -1.30
N ASP A 70 -14.37 0.49 -1.68
CA ASP A 70 -12.94 0.80 -1.72
C ASP A 70 -12.67 1.78 -2.88
N PRO A 71 -11.95 2.89 -2.64
CA PRO A 71 -11.66 3.88 -3.68
C PRO A 71 -10.90 3.30 -4.88
N LEU A 72 -10.17 2.21 -4.71
CA LEU A 72 -9.49 1.54 -5.83
C LEU A 72 -10.44 0.93 -6.84
N ASP A 73 -11.65 0.50 -6.41
CA ASP A 73 -12.55 -0.23 -7.31
C ASP A 73 -12.94 0.60 -8.53
N ALA A 74 -13.15 1.89 -8.39
CA ALA A 74 -13.47 2.78 -9.50
C ALA A 74 -12.24 3.17 -10.36
N LEU A 75 -11.03 3.04 -9.83
CA LEU A 75 -9.80 3.60 -10.41
C LEU A 75 -8.93 2.57 -11.14
N LEU A 76 -9.02 1.27 -10.81
CA LEU A 76 -8.25 0.21 -11.44
C LEU A 76 -8.82 -0.16 -12.82
N LEU A 77 -8.80 0.81 -13.74
CA LEU A 77 -9.28 0.65 -15.12
C LEU A 77 -8.12 0.24 -16.05
N PRO A 78 -8.41 -0.36 -17.23
CA PRO A 78 -7.37 -0.66 -18.23
C PRO A 78 -6.53 0.57 -18.55
N GLY A 79 -5.20 0.41 -18.53
CA GLY A 79 -4.22 1.48 -18.70
C GLY A 79 -3.80 2.18 -17.40
N ALA A 80 -4.56 2.09 -16.31
CA ALA A 80 -4.20 2.70 -15.04
C ALA A 80 -2.85 2.16 -14.52
N ARG A 81 -2.00 3.05 -14.02
CA ARG A 81 -0.76 2.66 -13.33
C ARG A 81 -1.10 2.05 -11.97
N PHE A 82 -0.35 1.06 -11.56
CA PHE A 82 -0.47 0.51 -10.21
C PHE A 82 0.89 0.36 -9.52
N GLY A 83 0.88 0.46 -8.20
CA GLY A 83 1.90 -0.04 -7.31
C GLY A 83 1.32 -1.16 -6.45
N LEU A 84 2.03 -2.26 -6.31
CA LEU A 84 1.61 -3.43 -5.56
C LEU A 84 2.67 -3.82 -4.53
N LEU A 85 2.22 -4.16 -3.33
CA LEU A 85 3.03 -4.67 -2.25
C LEU A 85 2.45 -5.98 -1.73
N GLY A 86 3.18 -7.07 -1.92
CA GLY A 86 3.00 -8.30 -1.15
C GLY A 86 3.78 -8.20 0.14
N ILE A 87 3.15 -8.55 1.26
CA ILE A 87 3.78 -8.57 2.58
C ILE A 87 3.41 -9.83 3.36
N GLU A 88 4.42 -10.46 3.95
CA GLU A 88 4.31 -11.58 4.87
C GLU A 88 4.90 -11.13 6.21
N ALA A 89 4.03 -10.70 7.12
CA ALA A 89 4.49 -9.98 8.29
C ALA A 89 5.26 -10.88 9.28
N HIS A 90 4.89 -12.16 9.43
CA HIS A 90 5.57 -13.09 10.35
C HIS A 90 7.02 -13.42 9.93
N THR A 91 7.33 -13.43 8.63
CA THR A 91 8.70 -13.60 8.12
C THR A 91 9.38 -12.26 7.82
N ARG A 92 8.66 -11.16 7.95
CA ARG A 92 9.09 -9.80 7.59
C ARG A 92 9.49 -9.68 6.11
N ARG A 93 9.02 -10.56 5.25
CA ARG A 93 9.25 -10.51 3.81
C ARG A 93 8.24 -9.59 3.14
N ARG A 94 8.71 -8.79 2.21
CA ARG A 94 7.88 -7.96 1.34
C ARG A 94 8.53 -7.73 0.00
N ASN A 95 7.71 -7.82 -1.05
CA ASN A 95 8.12 -7.61 -2.43
C ASN A 95 7.13 -6.66 -3.10
N ARG A 96 7.61 -5.89 -4.06
CA ARG A 96 6.83 -4.95 -4.86
C ARG A 96 6.77 -5.39 -6.31
N ALA A 97 5.66 -5.05 -6.94
CA ALA A 97 5.49 -5.08 -8.38
C ALA A 97 4.73 -3.82 -8.79
N ASN A 98 5.26 -3.07 -9.76
CA ASN A 98 4.60 -1.89 -10.29
C ASN A 98 4.39 -2.08 -11.80
N GLY A 99 3.37 -1.44 -12.35
CA GLY A 99 3.06 -1.57 -13.76
C GLY A 99 1.73 -0.95 -14.17
N ARG A 100 1.03 -1.61 -15.10
CA ARG A 100 -0.27 -1.14 -15.61
C ARG A 100 -1.32 -2.24 -15.61
N VAL A 101 -2.56 -1.83 -15.37
CA VAL A 101 -3.74 -2.68 -15.53
C VAL A 101 -3.95 -2.96 -17.02
N LEU A 102 -3.98 -4.24 -17.41
CA LEU A 102 -4.26 -4.67 -18.80
C LEU A 102 -5.75 -4.81 -19.03
N ALA A 103 -6.43 -5.47 -18.10
CA ALA A 103 -7.85 -5.73 -18.20
C ALA A 103 -8.50 -5.79 -16.82
N ARG A 104 -9.78 -5.47 -16.79
CA ARG A 104 -10.67 -5.59 -15.63
C ARG A 104 -11.95 -6.30 -16.06
N SER A 105 -12.39 -7.26 -15.28
CA SER A 105 -13.68 -7.94 -15.42
C SER A 105 -14.45 -7.92 -14.10
N ALA A 106 -15.64 -8.51 -14.10
CA ALA A 106 -16.37 -8.74 -12.85
C ALA A 106 -15.61 -9.65 -11.89
N ASP A 107 -14.81 -10.58 -12.43
CA ASP A 107 -14.13 -11.64 -11.68
C ASP A 107 -12.70 -11.28 -11.28
N GLY A 108 -12.14 -10.17 -11.78
CA GLY A 108 -10.79 -9.79 -11.39
C GLY A 108 -10.05 -8.85 -12.32
N LEU A 109 -8.72 -8.83 -12.14
CA LEU A 109 -7.78 -7.93 -12.80
C LEU A 109 -6.67 -8.71 -13.50
N SER A 110 -6.27 -8.25 -14.68
CA SER A 110 -5.06 -8.65 -15.38
C SER A 110 -4.07 -7.49 -15.39
N LEU A 111 -2.83 -7.73 -14.98
CA LEU A 111 -1.83 -6.70 -14.76
C LEU A 111 -0.55 -7.00 -15.55
N ALA A 112 0.05 -5.97 -16.15
CA ALA A 112 1.40 -6.02 -16.69
C ALA A 112 2.39 -5.46 -15.66
N VAL A 113 3.41 -6.23 -15.32
CA VAL A 113 4.50 -5.84 -14.42
C VAL A 113 5.62 -5.22 -15.25
N ALA A 114 6.03 -4.01 -14.86
CA ALA A 114 7.17 -3.30 -15.43
C ALA A 114 8.37 -3.24 -14.47
N GLN A 115 8.12 -3.35 -13.16
CA GLN A 115 9.14 -3.32 -12.12
C GLN A 115 8.83 -4.33 -11.04
N SER A 116 9.86 -5.05 -10.57
CA SER A 116 9.78 -5.95 -9.41
C SER A 116 11.03 -5.82 -8.55
N PHE A 117 10.87 -5.67 -7.24
CA PHE A 117 11.98 -5.56 -6.30
C PHE A 117 11.59 -5.88 -4.86
N GLY A 118 12.57 -6.40 -4.12
CA GLY A 118 12.44 -6.66 -2.69
C GLY A 118 12.60 -5.40 -1.85
N ASN A 119 12.17 -5.47 -0.61
CA ASN A 119 12.29 -4.38 0.36
C ASN A 119 12.92 -4.85 1.67
N CYS A 120 13.52 -3.90 2.40
CA CYS A 120 14.12 -4.13 3.71
C CYS A 120 13.06 -4.68 4.70
N PRO A 121 13.39 -5.70 5.54
CA PRO A 121 12.46 -6.29 6.51
C PRO A 121 12.18 -5.42 7.74
N LYS A 122 12.82 -4.28 7.89
CA LYS A 122 12.72 -3.43 9.08
C LYS A 122 11.29 -2.91 9.32
N TYR A 123 10.96 -2.74 10.60
CA TYR A 123 9.74 -2.10 11.11
C TYR A 123 8.43 -2.86 10.83
N ILE A 124 8.49 -4.09 10.33
CA ILE A 124 7.32 -4.94 10.18
C ILE A 124 7.03 -5.61 11.54
N GLN A 125 5.83 -5.40 12.06
CA GLN A 125 5.35 -6.08 13.27
C GLN A 125 4.87 -7.49 12.90
N PRO A 126 5.43 -8.56 13.51
CA PRO A 126 5.11 -9.94 13.13
C PRO A 126 3.67 -10.30 13.44
N ARG A 127 2.97 -10.83 12.44
CA ARG A 127 1.61 -11.38 12.56
C ARG A 127 1.28 -12.30 11.40
N HIS A 128 0.40 -13.27 11.64
CA HIS A 128 -0.18 -14.11 10.60
C HIS A 128 -1.49 -13.52 10.11
N ALA A 129 -1.66 -13.47 8.79
CA ALA A 129 -2.93 -13.12 8.15
C ALA A 129 -3.58 -14.39 7.63
N LEU A 130 -4.80 -14.66 8.03
CA LEU A 130 -5.60 -15.81 7.61
C LEU A 130 -6.85 -15.31 6.91
N PHE A 131 -7.14 -15.85 5.72
CA PHE A 131 -8.38 -15.55 5.03
C PHE A 131 -9.55 -16.18 5.76
N ASP A 132 -10.61 -15.41 5.97
CA ASP A 132 -11.84 -15.86 6.64
C ASP A 132 -12.97 -16.00 5.61
N PRO A 133 -13.30 -17.22 5.17
CA PRO A 133 -14.37 -17.45 4.19
C PRO A 133 -15.77 -17.17 4.73
N ASP A 134 -15.93 -17.14 6.06
CA ASP A 134 -17.21 -16.92 6.72
C ASP A 134 -17.44 -15.43 7.07
N TRP A 135 -16.46 -14.59 6.73
CA TRP A 135 -16.55 -13.15 6.96
C TRP A 135 -17.77 -12.51 6.32
N ARG A 136 -18.32 -11.52 7.00
CA ARG A 136 -19.42 -10.71 6.48
C ARG A 136 -18.99 -9.24 6.48
N ALA A 137 -19.25 -8.57 5.36
CA ALA A 137 -19.00 -7.15 5.24
C ALA A 137 -19.71 -6.36 6.34
N GLY A 138 -19.04 -5.35 6.86
CA GLY A 138 -19.60 -4.39 7.80
C GLY A 138 -20.60 -3.43 7.14
N ALA A 139 -20.87 -2.31 7.82
CA ALA A 139 -21.64 -1.22 7.25
C ALA A 139 -20.93 -0.60 6.03
N PRO A 140 -21.66 0.08 5.13
CA PRO A 140 -21.06 0.86 4.06
C PRO A 140 -20.01 1.85 4.58
N ALA A 141 -19.07 2.20 3.72
CA ALA A 141 -18.02 3.16 4.08
C ALA A 141 -18.60 4.55 4.35
N GLU A 142 -18.05 5.23 5.35
CA GLU A 142 -18.39 6.60 5.71
C GLU A 142 -17.30 7.58 5.27
N GLU A 143 -17.69 8.65 4.59
CA GLU A 143 -16.76 9.69 4.15
C GLU A 143 -16.90 10.97 4.98
N ARG A 144 -15.76 11.63 5.21
CA ARG A 144 -15.70 12.93 5.89
C ARG A 144 -14.45 13.72 5.50
N ALA A 145 -14.46 15.01 5.77
CA ALA A 145 -13.34 15.90 5.42
C ALA A 145 -12.15 15.78 6.40
N GLY A 146 -12.39 15.44 7.68
CA GLY A 146 -11.35 15.40 8.73
C GLY A 146 -11.51 14.21 9.65
N LEU A 147 -10.52 14.00 10.51
CA LEU A 147 -10.44 12.90 11.46
C LEU A 147 -11.39 13.11 12.65
N SER A 148 -12.14 12.06 13.01
CA SER A 148 -12.81 11.96 14.32
C SER A 148 -11.81 11.65 15.44
N GLU A 149 -12.20 11.86 16.71
CA GLU A 149 -11.31 11.51 17.82
C GLU A 149 -11.05 10.00 17.94
N ALA A 150 -12.02 9.18 17.54
CA ALA A 150 -11.84 7.73 17.47
C ALA A 150 -10.76 7.33 16.46
N GLU A 151 -10.74 7.96 15.29
CA GLU A 151 -9.72 7.72 14.27
C GLU A 151 -8.35 8.25 14.70
N ARG A 152 -8.29 9.42 15.34
CA ARG A 152 -7.02 9.91 15.94
C ARG A 152 -6.46 8.94 16.96
N THR A 153 -7.32 8.37 17.81
CA THR A 153 -6.92 7.35 18.78
C THR A 153 -6.42 6.08 18.08
N TRP A 154 -7.11 5.61 17.05
CA TRP A 154 -6.67 4.48 16.24
C TRP A 154 -5.30 4.74 15.60
N ILE A 155 -5.09 5.89 14.96
CA ILE A 155 -3.83 6.24 14.30
C ILE A 155 -2.68 6.29 15.34
N ARG A 156 -2.90 6.87 16.52
CA ARG A 156 -1.88 6.89 17.60
C ARG A 156 -1.51 5.50 18.10
N ALA A 157 -2.47 4.57 18.11
CA ALA A 157 -2.25 3.19 18.52
C ALA A 157 -1.72 2.27 17.39
N ALA A 158 -1.74 2.74 16.15
CA ALA A 158 -1.29 1.96 15.02
C ALA A 158 0.21 1.67 15.08
N ASP A 159 0.59 0.45 14.71
CA ASP A 159 1.97 0.00 14.53
C ASP A 159 2.34 -0.15 13.05
N THR A 160 1.37 0.00 12.17
CA THR A 160 1.48 -0.23 10.71
C THR A 160 0.52 0.68 9.97
N PHE A 161 0.99 1.27 8.88
CA PHE A 161 0.15 1.85 7.83
C PHE A 161 0.82 1.71 6.47
N PHE A 162 0.06 1.97 5.41
CA PHE A 162 0.57 2.00 4.05
C PHE A 162 0.42 3.39 3.46
N ILE A 163 1.41 3.80 2.67
CA ILE A 163 1.41 5.09 1.98
C ILE A 163 1.59 4.88 0.49
N ALA A 164 0.67 5.42 -0.29
CA ALA A 164 0.76 5.50 -1.74
C ALA A 164 1.25 6.88 -2.17
N THR A 165 2.16 6.90 -3.13
CA THR A 165 2.68 8.10 -3.77
C THR A 165 2.85 7.86 -5.26
N ALA A 166 2.87 8.92 -6.06
CA ALA A 166 2.98 8.77 -7.51
C ALA A 166 3.81 9.89 -8.13
N HIS A 167 4.59 9.54 -9.14
CA HIS A 167 5.19 10.52 -10.03
C HIS A 167 4.09 11.27 -10.81
N PRO A 168 4.19 12.61 -10.99
CA PRO A 168 3.14 13.38 -11.67
C PRO A 168 2.98 13.06 -13.15
N SER A 169 4.08 12.66 -13.84
CA SER A 169 4.01 12.27 -15.26
C SER A 169 3.47 10.86 -15.43
N ASP A 170 2.72 10.67 -16.51
CA ASP A 170 2.23 9.37 -16.97
C ASP A 170 2.84 9.03 -18.34
N ASP A 171 4.15 9.08 -18.42
CA ASP A 171 4.95 8.72 -19.61
C ASP A 171 5.47 7.26 -19.51
N ALA A 172 6.29 6.89 -20.49
CA ALA A 172 6.86 5.55 -20.59
C ALA A 172 8.15 5.36 -19.75
N ASP A 173 8.61 6.38 -19.02
CA ASP A 173 9.81 6.25 -18.18
C ASP A 173 9.54 5.25 -17.05
N PRO A 174 10.32 4.16 -16.96
CA PRO A 174 10.12 3.17 -15.90
C PRO A 174 10.34 3.70 -14.49
N ALA A 175 11.03 4.83 -14.32
CA ALA A 175 11.18 5.49 -13.02
C ALA A 175 9.91 6.23 -12.58
N HIS A 176 9.00 6.51 -13.51
CA HIS A 176 7.76 7.25 -13.28
C HIS A 176 6.61 6.27 -13.04
N GLY A 177 6.13 6.17 -11.82
CA GLY A 177 5.09 5.20 -11.49
C GLY A 177 4.31 5.55 -10.24
N VAL A 178 3.48 4.61 -9.84
CA VAL A 178 2.79 4.60 -8.55
C VAL A 178 3.54 3.66 -7.63
N ASP A 179 3.79 4.09 -6.41
CA ASP A 179 4.46 3.30 -5.39
C ASP A 179 3.57 3.15 -4.16
N VAL A 180 3.60 1.97 -3.54
CA VAL A 180 3.01 1.73 -2.24
C VAL A 180 4.05 1.21 -1.27
N SER A 181 4.16 1.87 -0.13
CA SER A 181 5.14 1.56 0.91
C SER A 181 4.47 1.21 2.22
N HIS A 182 4.97 0.16 2.89
CA HIS A 182 4.70 -0.10 4.29
C HIS A 182 5.49 0.86 5.18
N ARG A 183 4.84 1.41 6.19
CA ARG A 183 5.44 2.15 7.29
C ARG A 183 5.04 1.49 8.59
N GLY A 184 6.00 1.26 9.47
CA GLY A 184 5.73 0.63 10.77
C GLY A 184 6.67 1.13 11.85
N GLY A 185 6.24 0.93 13.08
CA GLY A 185 6.95 1.30 14.29
C GLY A 185 6.21 0.84 15.53
N PRO A 186 6.71 1.08 16.73
CA PRO A 186 5.94 0.86 17.95
C PRO A 186 4.73 1.81 17.97
N PRO A 187 3.61 1.44 18.63
CA PRO A 187 2.51 2.35 18.87
C PRO A 187 3.00 3.71 19.38
N GLY A 188 2.46 4.80 18.83
CA GLY A 188 2.93 6.16 19.09
C GLY A 188 4.03 6.67 18.16
N PHE A 189 4.50 5.87 17.17
CA PHE A 189 5.48 6.36 16.17
C PHE A 189 4.89 7.41 15.21
N ILE A 190 3.57 7.57 15.21
CA ILE A 190 2.84 8.60 14.49
C ILE A 190 2.32 9.62 15.49
N THR A 191 2.72 10.87 15.35
CA THR A 191 2.11 11.97 16.11
C THR A 191 0.87 12.47 15.37
N VAL A 192 -0.18 12.84 16.12
CA VAL A 192 -1.44 13.34 15.54
C VAL A 192 -1.79 14.65 16.23
N ASP A 193 -1.83 15.71 15.42
CA ASP A 193 -2.24 17.06 15.85
C ASP A 193 -3.34 17.57 14.90
N GLY A 194 -4.57 17.60 15.41
CA GLY A 194 -5.75 17.84 14.57
C GLY A 194 -5.83 16.83 13.43
N ASP A 195 -5.79 17.34 12.20
CA ASP A 195 -5.78 16.54 10.96
C ASP A 195 -4.36 16.42 10.36
N THR A 196 -3.32 16.68 11.13
CA THR A 196 -1.94 16.54 10.69
C THR A 196 -1.25 15.36 11.39
N LEU A 197 -0.70 14.46 10.58
CA LEU A 197 0.10 13.32 11.04
C LEU A 197 1.58 13.64 10.87
N GLY A 198 2.39 13.38 11.89
CA GLY A 198 3.84 13.56 11.82
C GLY A 198 4.56 12.22 12.01
N ILE A 199 5.49 11.91 11.09
CA ILE A 199 6.21 10.63 11.05
C ILE A 199 7.68 10.91 10.80
N ASP A 200 8.55 10.37 11.65
CA ASP A 200 9.98 10.43 11.42
C ASP A 200 10.39 9.47 10.30
N ASP A 201 11.28 9.93 9.42
CA ASP A 201 11.83 9.11 8.33
C ASP A 201 12.91 8.18 8.89
N PHE A 202 12.50 7.00 9.30
CA PHE A 202 13.41 5.99 9.84
C PHE A 202 14.37 5.45 8.78
N ALA A 203 15.57 5.09 9.21
CA ALA A 203 16.61 4.54 8.34
C ALA A 203 16.16 3.23 7.66
N GLY A 204 15.97 3.26 6.37
CA GLY A 204 15.51 2.16 5.52
C GLY A 204 16.54 1.70 4.48
N ASN A 205 16.06 1.30 3.31
CA ASN A 205 16.89 0.85 2.18
C ASN A 205 17.46 1.99 1.34
N ASN A 206 17.14 3.23 1.65
CA ASN A 206 17.57 4.46 0.96
C ASN A 206 17.14 4.55 -0.53
N TYR A 207 16.14 3.80 -0.98
CA TYR A 207 15.62 3.97 -2.35
C TYR A 207 14.83 5.27 -2.51
N PHE A 208 14.33 5.83 -1.41
CA PHE A 208 13.61 7.12 -1.38
C PHE A 208 12.38 7.22 -2.30
N ASN A 209 11.81 6.11 -2.76
CA ASN A 209 10.67 6.12 -3.68
C ASN A 209 9.55 7.03 -3.19
N THR A 210 9.10 6.85 -1.94
CA THR A 210 8.07 7.69 -1.34
C THR A 210 8.47 9.17 -1.31
N LEU A 211 9.67 9.48 -0.81
CA LEU A 211 10.13 10.87 -0.68
C LEU A 211 10.40 11.51 -2.03
N GLY A 212 10.95 10.75 -2.99
CA GLY A 212 11.18 11.23 -4.36
C GLY A 212 9.88 11.63 -5.04
N ASN A 213 8.86 10.79 -4.96
CA ASN A 213 7.54 11.10 -5.50
C ASN A 213 6.92 12.33 -4.81
N LEU A 214 7.01 12.42 -3.46
CA LEU A 214 6.43 13.53 -2.70
C LEU A 214 7.09 14.88 -2.97
N LEU A 215 8.36 14.92 -3.36
CA LEU A 215 9.02 16.15 -3.80
C LEU A 215 8.45 16.70 -5.12
N LEU A 216 7.92 15.82 -5.97
CA LEU A 216 7.37 16.17 -7.29
C LEU A 216 5.84 16.29 -7.27
N ASN A 217 5.17 15.47 -6.48
CA ASN A 217 3.73 15.46 -6.26
C ASN A 217 3.47 15.27 -4.76
N PRO A 218 3.11 16.33 -4.03
CA PRO A 218 2.97 16.26 -2.58
C PRO A 218 1.72 15.50 -2.11
N ARG A 219 0.92 14.96 -3.02
CA ARG A 219 -0.27 14.17 -2.68
C ARG A 219 0.11 12.77 -2.25
N ALA A 220 -0.56 12.27 -1.22
CA ALA A 220 -0.42 10.90 -0.72
C ALA A 220 -1.78 10.27 -0.47
N GLY A 221 -1.85 8.95 -0.65
CA GLY A 221 -2.91 8.11 -0.15
C GLY A 221 -2.42 7.33 1.06
N LEU A 222 -3.20 7.23 2.12
CA LEU A 222 -2.85 6.52 3.33
C LEU A 222 -3.88 5.44 3.62
N LEU A 223 -3.43 4.31 4.17
CA LEU A 223 -4.30 3.20 4.58
C LEU A 223 -3.86 2.68 5.94
N PHE A 224 -4.76 2.71 6.90
CA PHE A 224 -4.59 2.15 8.23
C PHE A 224 -5.52 0.94 8.40
N PRO A 225 -5.01 -0.28 8.45
CA PRO A 225 -5.82 -1.44 8.80
C PRO A 225 -6.00 -1.55 10.31
N ASP A 226 -7.23 -1.85 10.76
CA ASP A 226 -7.48 -2.34 12.12
C ASP A 226 -7.38 -3.87 12.11
N PHE A 227 -6.28 -4.38 12.61
CA PHE A 227 -6.01 -5.81 12.63
C PHE A 227 -6.90 -6.59 13.61
N THR A 228 -7.66 -5.90 14.46
CA THR A 228 -8.59 -6.53 15.42
C THR A 228 -9.99 -6.61 14.86
N ARG A 229 -10.47 -5.53 14.23
CA ARG A 229 -11.84 -5.41 13.74
C ARG A 229 -11.99 -5.65 12.23
N GLY A 230 -10.86 -5.77 11.50
CA GLY A 230 -10.87 -5.88 10.04
C GLY A 230 -11.35 -4.60 9.34
N SER A 231 -11.36 -3.46 10.01
CA SER A 231 -11.74 -2.18 9.42
C SER A 231 -10.57 -1.55 8.67
N LEU A 232 -10.90 -0.70 7.67
CA LEU A 232 -9.92 0.09 6.93
C LEU A 232 -10.21 1.58 7.10
N LEU A 233 -9.16 2.36 7.31
CA LEU A 233 -9.20 3.82 7.29
C LEU A 233 -8.36 4.30 6.12
N HIS A 234 -9.03 4.72 5.04
CA HIS A 234 -8.39 5.35 3.88
C HIS A 234 -8.35 6.86 4.10
N MET A 235 -7.25 7.49 3.73
CA MET A 235 -7.13 8.94 3.79
C MET A 235 -6.39 9.48 2.58
N ASN A 236 -6.83 10.64 2.12
CA ASN A 236 -6.07 11.50 1.24
C ASN A 236 -5.31 12.53 2.07
N ALA A 237 -4.09 12.84 1.69
CA ALA A 237 -3.28 13.81 2.39
C ALA A 237 -2.38 14.63 1.45
N THR A 238 -1.97 15.81 1.92
CA THR A 238 -0.88 16.59 1.34
C THR A 238 0.33 16.47 2.25
N ALA A 239 1.48 16.15 1.67
CA ALA A 239 2.73 15.91 2.38
C ALA A 239 3.66 17.12 2.35
N GLU A 240 4.36 17.34 3.45
CA GLU A 240 5.50 18.24 3.58
C GLU A 240 6.69 17.46 4.18
N ILE A 241 7.87 17.62 3.58
CA ILE A 241 9.10 16.96 4.06
C ILE A 241 9.92 17.99 4.82
N LEU A 242 9.98 17.85 6.15
CA LEU A 242 10.82 18.70 6.99
C LEU A 242 12.25 18.17 7.02
N PRO A 243 13.26 19.03 6.77
CA PRO A 243 14.66 18.63 6.90
C PRO A 243 15.02 18.39 8.37
N GLY A 244 16.00 17.55 8.61
CA GLY A 244 16.55 17.30 9.97
C GLY A 244 17.15 15.92 10.10
N PRO A 245 17.87 15.64 11.18
CA PRO A 245 18.19 14.31 11.67
C PRO A 245 17.29 13.93 12.89
N PRO A 246 16.26 13.08 12.72
CA PRO A 246 15.76 12.53 11.46
C PRO A 246 14.94 13.54 10.64
N ARG A 247 14.83 13.31 9.32
CA ARG A 247 13.82 13.97 8.51
C ARG A 247 12.44 13.61 9.03
N ARG A 248 11.48 14.50 8.85
CA ARG A 248 10.11 14.27 9.28
C ARG A 248 9.15 14.49 8.12
N LEU A 249 8.19 13.60 7.96
CA LEU A 249 7.10 13.74 7.02
C LEU A 249 5.87 14.25 7.78
N LEU A 250 5.34 15.39 7.38
CA LEU A 250 4.04 15.89 7.81
C LEU A 250 3.01 15.56 6.73
N LEU A 251 1.88 14.99 7.13
CA LEU A 251 0.78 14.58 6.27
C LEU A 251 -0.49 15.28 6.75
N ARG A 252 -0.91 16.31 6.03
CA ARG A 252 -2.17 16.99 6.30
C ARG A 252 -3.30 16.24 5.61
N VAL A 253 -4.18 15.64 6.39
CA VAL A 253 -5.36 14.90 5.92
C VAL A 253 -6.34 15.86 5.25
N THR A 254 -6.82 15.47 4.06
CA THR A 254 -7.76 16.27 3.25
C THR A 254 -9.07 15.53 2.96
N GLY A 255 -9.13 14.24 3.26
CA GLY A 255 -10.32 13.41 3.12
C GLY A 255 -10.13 12.11 3.85
N VAL A 256 -11.18 11.59 4.43
CA VAL A 256 -11.21 10.36 5.23
C VAL A 256 -12.36 9.48 4.75
N ARG A 257 -12.08 8.19 4.60
CA ARG A 257 -13.10 7.16 4.36
C ARG A 257 -12.84 6.01 5.36
N HIS A 258 -13.78 5.82 6.26
CA HIS A 258 -13.78 4.69 7.20
C HIS A 258 -14.67 3.57 6.67
N HIS A 259 -14.09 2.39 6.52
CA HIS A 259 -14.80 1.21 6.04
C HIS A 259 -14.81 0.15 7.14
N PRO A 260 -15.91 0.01 7.89
CA PRO A 260 -16.03 -0.94 9.01
C PRO A 260 -16.00 -2.39 8.51
N ALA A 261 -15.24 -3.25 9.20
CA ALA A 261 -15.14 -4.68 8.89
C ALA A 261 -14.98 -4.96 7.38
N ALA A 262 -14.07 -4.24 6.72
CA ALA A 262 -13.83 -4.34 5.28
C ALA A 262 -13.05 -5.60 4.87
N LEU A 263 -12.25 -6.15 5.80
CA LEU A 263 -11.29 -7.20 5.50
C LEU A 263 -11.78 -8.59 5.91
N PRO A 264 -11.89 -9.54 4.98
CA PRO A 264 -12.14 -10.96 5.27
C PRO A 264 -10.86 -11.64 5.78
N LEU A 265 -10.22 -11.05 6.79
CA LEU A 265 -8.96 -11.51 7.34
C LEU A 265 -9.02 -11.55 8.86
N ARG A 266 -8.50 -12.64 9.42
CA ARG A 266 -8.16 -12.74 10.84
C ARG A 266 -6.65 -12.61 10.99
N TRP A 267 -6.25 -11.96 12.07
CA TRP A 267 -4.85 -11.69 12.36
C TRP A 267 -4.47 -12.35 13.68
N GLU A 268 -3.41 -13.14 13.66
CA GLU A 268 -2.89 -13.83 14.83
C GLU A 268 -1.47 -13.33 15.13
N ALA A 269 -1.14 -13.20 16.42
CA ALA A 269 0.23 -12.89 16.80
C ALA A 269 1.16 -13.99 16.27
N ALA A 270 2.29 -13.61 15.69
CA ALA A 270 3.32 -14.58 15.41
C ALA A 270 3.98 -14.99 16.74
N ALA A 271 4.21 -16.30 16.93
CA ALA A 271 5.04 -16.76 18.03
C ALA A 271 6.47 -16.21 17.86
N ASP A 272 7.08 -15.80 18.94
CA ASP A 272 8.47 -15.33 18.99
C ASP A 272 9.46 -16.43 18.60
#